data_3bb3535ce5e3ab16378ec22291c5c606
#
_entry.id   3bb3535ce5e3ab16378ec22291c5c606
#
_cell.length_a   1.000
_cell.length_b   1.000
_cell.length_c   1.000
_cell.angle_alpha   90.00
_cell.angle_beta   90.00
_cell.angle_gamma   90.00
#
_symmetry.space_group_name_H-M   'P 1'
#
loop_
_entity.id
_entity.type
_entity.pdbx_description
1 polymer ?
#
loop_
_entity_poly.entity_id
_entity_poly.type
_entity_poly.pdbx_seq_one_letter_code
_entity_poly.pdbx_strand_id
1 'polypeptide(L)'
;QSFGGMVAMHYAARYPKSVSKLILSSTAAQFRLDETEKMMRKLGGDYAAKVAYQFFSKPSQAAYDAYGKVCLPLYSNPNAPAAGNFRDRAIERPEVALHFFANEMAKMDMRAEIASITCPTLVVGGTIDPVTPPICSQAIADAIGNNASLKFFEGCGHGPHRDNPEGAEKVMRSFLATNG
;
A
#
# COMPACT_ATOMS: atom_id res chain seq x y z
N GLN A 1 6.63 0.12 2.23
CA GLN A 1 5.52 -0.43 1.47
C GLN A 1 4.37 -0.81 2.39
N SER A 2 3.09 -0.68 1.94
CA SER A 2 1.88 -1.11 2.65
C SER A 2 1.87 -0.61 4.10
N PHE A 3 1.61 -1.48 5.10
CA PHE A 3 1.67 -1.13 6.52
C PHE A 3 3.00 -0.45 6.92
N GLY A 4 4.14 -0.92 6.40
CA GLY A 4 5.44 -0.26 6.62
C GLY A 4 5.50 1.16 6.06
N GLY A 5 4.70 1.48 5.04
CA GLY A 5 4.52 2.84 4.54
C GLY A 5 3.74 3.72 5.52
N MET A 6 2.73 3.17 6.20
CA MET A 6 1.99 3.88 7.26
C MET A 6 2.91 4.24 8.42
N VAL A 7 3.73 3.29 8.86
CA VAL A 7 4.76 3.53 9.91
C VAL A 7 5.76 4.59 9.47
N ALA A 8 6.23 4.53 8.22
CA ALA A 8 7.20 5.49 7.69
C ALA A 8 6.63 6.90 7.57
N MET A 9 5.36 7.04 7.17
CA MET A 9 4.65 8.33 7.14
C MET A 9 4.55 8.94 8.54
N HIS A 10 4.09 8.17 9.51
CA HIS A 10 4.01 8.60 10.90
C HIS A 10 5.38 9.02 11.45
N TYR A 11 6.41 8.22 11.19
CA TYR A 11 7.79 8.54 11.59
C TYR A 11 8.30 9.84 10.96
N ALA A 12 8.12 9.99 9.64
CA ALA A 12 8.60 11.18 8.93
C ALA A 12 7.89 12.47 9.37
N ALA A 13 6.58 12.39 9.64
CA ALA A 13 5.82 13.52 10.16
C ALA A 13 6.27 13.92 11.57
N ARG A 14 6.53 12.93 12.43
CA ARG A 14 6.92 13.15 13.82
C ARG A 14 8.40 13.56 13.99
N TYR A 15 9.27 13.10 13.10
CA TYR A 15 10.70 13.34 13.15
C TYR A 15 11.25 13.89 11.82
N PRO A 16 10.79 15.08 11.38
CA PRO A 16 11.09 15.59 10.03
C PRO A 16 12.58 15.84 9.77
N LYS A 17 13.37 16.06 10.82
CA LYS A 17 14.83 16.25 10.70
C LYS A 17 15.62 14.93 10.55
N SER A 18 14.98 13.79 10.77
CA SER A 18 15.63 12.46 10.73
C SER A 18 15.47 11.77 9.39
N VAL A 19 14.68 12.34 8.46
CA VAL A 19 14.39 11.75 7.16
C VAL A 19 14.83 12.70 6.06
N SER A 20 15.85 12.31 5.28
CA SER A 20 16.32 13.10 4.15
C SER A 20 15.49 12.91 2.89
N LYS A 21 14.97 11.69 2.66
CA LYS A 21 14.08 11.34 1.55
C LYS A 21 13.15 10.20 1.97
N LEU A 22 11.94 10.19 1.42
CA LEU A 22 10.94 9.18 1.73
C LEU A 22 10.41 8.54 0.44
N ILE A 23 10.34 7.21 0.40
CA ILE A 23 9.68 6.46 -0.68
C ILE A 23 8.51 5.69 -0.09
N LEU A 24 7.31 6.00 -0.56
CA LEU A 24 6.06 5.36 -0.15
C LEU A 24 5.52 4.55 -1.32
N SER A 25 5.38 3.24 -1.14
CA SER A 25 4.94 2.33 -2.20
C SER A 25 3.71 1.55 -1.75
N SER A 26 2.64 1.62 -2.54
CA SER A 26 1.40 0.85 -2.30
C SER A 26 0.99 0.91 -0.82
N THR A 27 0.67 2.11 -0.34
CA THR A 27 0.29 2.38 1.04
C THR A 27 -0.86 3.38 1.10
N ALA A 28 -1.39 3.65 2.28
CA ALA A 28 -2.52 4.54 2.47
C ALA A 28 -2.36 5.40 3.72
N ALA A 29 -2.71 6.67 3.64
CA ALA A 29 -2.86 7.55 4.79
C ALA A 29 -4.24 7.42 5.44
N GLN A 30 -5.22 6.97 4.68
CA GLN A 30 -6.56 6.61 5.11
C GLN A 30 -7.00 5.35 4.37
N PHE A 31 -7.58 4.40 5.10
CA PHE A 31 -8.09 3.18 4.47
C PHE A 31 -9.41 3.46 3.75
N ARG A 32 -9.50 2.98 2.51
CA ARG A 32 -10.65 3.17 1.62
C ARG A 32 -11.28 1.82 1.29
N LEU A 33 -12.05 1.27 2.26
CA LEU A 33 -12.72 -0.03 2.09
C LEU A 33 -13.64 -0.05 0.85
N ASP A 34 -14.33 1.04 0.58
CA ASP A 34 -15.20 1.22 -0.58
C ASP A 34 -14.44 1.02 -1.91
N GLU A 35 -13.27 1.61 -2.03
CA GLU A 35 -12.43 1.49 -3.24
C GLU A 35 -11.71 0.14 -3.31
N THR A 36 -11.28 -0.40 -2.15
CA THR A 36 -10.76 -1.76 -2.04
C THR A 36 -11.78 -2.79 -2.53
N GLU A 37 -13.03 -2.69 -2.08
CA GLU A 37 -14.11 -3.58 -2.51
C GLU A 37 -14.37 -3.49 -4.02
N LYS A 38 -14.42 -2.27 -4.59
CA LYS A 38 -14.57 -2.06 -6.03
C LYS A 38 -13.44 -2.72 -6.83
N MET A 39 -12.18 -2.55 -6.39
CA MET A 39 -11.04 -3.11 -7.08
C MET A 39 -11.00 -4.64 -6.94
N MET A 40 -11.31 -5.18 -5.77
CA MET A 40 -11.43 -6.63 -5.57
C MET A 40 -12.51 -7.23 -6.47
N ARG A 41 -13.66 -6.55 -6.62
CA ARG A 41 -14.72 -6.96 -7.54
C ARG A 41 -14.26 -6.95 -9.00
N LYS A 42 -13.53 -5.92 -9.40
CA LYS A 42 -12.98 -5.80 -10.76
C LYS A 42 -12.01 -6.94 -11.09
N LEU A 43 -11.17 -7.34 -10.14
CA LEU A 43 -10.10 -8.31 -10.37
C LEU A 43 -10.54 -9.77 -10.11
N GLY A 44 -11.36 -10.01 -9.10
CA GLY A 44 -11.73 -11.35 -8.64
C GLY A 44 -13.24 -11.60 -8.52
N GLY A 45 -14.06 -10.67 -9.01
CA GLY A 45 -15.52 -10.80 -8.99
C GLY A 45 -16.14 -10.55 -7.62
N ASP A 46 -17.47 -10.76 -7.54
CA ASP A 46 -18.25 -10.48 -6.34
C ASP A 46 -17.82 -11.31 -5.12
N TYR A 47 -17.33 -12.52 -5.34
CA TYR A 47 -16.87 -13.36 -4.24
C TYR A 47 -15.62 -12.80 -3.59
N ALA A 48 -14.64 -12.33 -4.34
CA ALA A 48 -13.43 -11.70 -3.82
C ALA A 48 -13.77 -10.39 -3.08
N ALA A 49 -14.67 -9.58 -3.62
CA ALA A 49 -15.14 -8.37 -2.96
C ALA A 49 -15.81 -8.67 -1.61
N LYS A 50 -16.67 -9.69 -1.55
CA LYS A 50 -17.33 -10.12 -0.33
C LYS A 50 -16.33 -10.62 0.73
N VAL A 51 -15.35 -11.42 0.33
CA VAL A 51 -14.29 -11.92 1.23
C VAL A 51 -13.44 -10.77 1.77
N ALA A 52 -13.06 -9.81 0.92
CA ALA A 52 -12.32 -8.63 1.34
C ALA A 52 -13.14 -7.77 2.31
N TYR A 53 -14.40 -7.51 2.00
CA TYR A 53 -15.29 -6.76 2.89
C TYR A 53 -15.41 -7.43 4.26
N GLN A 54 -15.62 -8.75 4.30
CA GLN A 54 -15.72 -9.49 5.56
C GLN A 54 -14.44 -9.40 6.39
N PHE A 55 -13.30 -9.55 5.75
CA PHE A 55 -12.01 -9.46 6.43
C PHE A 55 -11.77 -8.08 7.04
N PHE A 56 -11.96 -7.02 6.29
CA PHE A 56 -11.67 -5.66 6.76
C PHE A 56 -12.74 -5.10 7.71
N SER A 57 -14.01 -5.54 7.61
CA SER A 57 -15.09 -5.04 8.47
C SER A 57 -15.28 -5.86 9.75
N LYS A 58 -14.96 -7.15 9.72
CA LYS A 58 -15.11 -8.09 10.85
C LYS A 58 -13.92 -9.06 10.92
N PRO A 59 -12.71 -8.58 11.26
CA PRO A 59 -11.51 -9.39 11.30
C PRO A 59 -11.66 -10.59 12.24
N SER A 60 -11.30 -11.77 11.75
CA SER A 60 -11.25 -13.02 12.49
C SER A 60 -10.24 -13.95 11.83
N GLN A 61 -9.80 -15.00 12.52
CA GLN A 61 -8.90 -15.98 11.92
C GLN A 61 -9.50 -16.60 10.66
N ALA A 62 -10.76 -16.98 10.67
CA ALA A 62 -11.44 -17.55 9.51
C ALA A 62 -11.50 -16.55 8.32
N ALA A 63 -11.76 -15.28 8.60
CA ALA A 63 -11.75 -14.24 7.58
C ALA A 63 -10.35 -13.97 7.04
N TYR A 64 -9.32 -14.01 7.89
CA TYR A 64 -7.91 -13.91 7.50
C TYR A 64 -7.52 -15.05 6.55
N ASP A 65 -7.85 -16.28 6.91
CA ASP A 65 -7.56 -17.48 6.10
C ASP A 65 -8.29 -17.45 4.74
N ALA A 66 -9.55 -17.02 4.74
CA ALA A 66 -10.32 -16.87 3.50
C ALA A 66 -9.73 -15.77 2.61
N TYR A 67 -9.36 -14.63 3.21
CA TYR A 67 -8.71 -13.54 2.50
C TYR A 67 -7.38 -13.97 1.88
N GLY A 68 -6.59 -14.71 2.62
CA GLY A 68 -5.32 -15.26 2.15
C GLY A 68 -5.48 -16.13 0.91
N LYS A 69 -6.52 -16.97 0.88
CA LYS A 69 -6.79 -17.89 -0.25
C LYS A 69 -7.36 -17.17 -1.47
N VAL A 70 -8.24 -16.19 -1.27
CA VAL A 70 -9.04 -15.58 -2.34
C VAL A 70 -8.45 -14.27 -2.83
N CYS A 71 -8.03 -13.40 -1.93
CA CYS A 71 -7.65 -12.03 -2.25
C CYS A 71 -6.14 -11.85 -2.47
N LEU A 72 -5.29 -12.56 -1.74
CA LEU A 72 -3.84 -12.43 -1.92
C LEU A 72 -3.33 -12.74 -3.33
N PRO A 73 -3.88 -13.73 -4.07
CA PRO A 73 -3.51 -13.95 -5.47
C PRO A 73 -3.76 -12.73 -6.38
N LEU A 74 -4.67 -11.85 -6.01
CA LEU A 74 -5.02 -10.65 -6.77
C LEU A 74 -4.06 -9.46 -6.54
N TYR A 75 -3.08 -9.61 -5.64
CA TYR A 75 -2.14 -8.54 -5.28
C TYR A 75 -1.12 -8.22 -6.36
N SER A 76 -0.88 -9.12 -7.28
CA SER A 76 0.07 -8.95 -8.37
C SER A 76 -0.59 -9.14 -9.71
N ASN A 77 -0.05 -8.50 -10.73
CA ASN A 77 -0.43 -8.76 -12.10
C ASN A 77 -0.11 -10.24 -12.46
N PRO A 78 -1.07 -11.02 -12.94
CA PRO A 78 -0.82 -12.43 -13.28
C PRO A 78 0.19 -12.62 -14.41
N ASN A 79 0.42 -11.57 -15.22
CA ASN A 79 1.41 -11.57 -16.31
C ASN A 79 2.76 -10.98 -15.89
N ALA A 80 2.92 -10.60 -14.62
CA ALA A 80 4.21 -10.09 -14.13
C ALA A 80 5.28 -11.18 -14.10
N PRO A 81 6.57 -10.82 -14.22
CA PRO A 81 7.66 -11.76 -13.98
C PRO A 81 7.50 -12.47 -12.64
N ALA A 82 7.79 -13.77 -12.59
CA ALA A 82 7.74 -14.51 -11.34
C ALA A 82 8.67 -13.88 -10.31
N ALA A 83 8.12 -13.11 -9.38
CA ALA A 83 8.86 -12.65 -8.22
C ALA A 83 9.22 -13.87 -7.37
N GLY A 84 10.48 -13.97 -6.95
CA GLY A 84 10.89 -15.03 -6.03
C GLY A 84 9.96 -15.08 -4.81
N ASN A 85 9.73 -16.27 -4.27
CA ASN A 85 8.76 -16.48 -3.20
C ASN A 85 9.27 -15.91 -1.86
N PHE A 86 9.18 -14.58 -1.68
CA PHE A 86 9.58 -13.93 -0.45
C PHE A 86 8.76 -14.39 0.77
N ARG A 87 7.57 -14.96 0.53
CA ARG A 87 6.69 -15.48 1.58
C ARG A 87 7.28 -16.67 2.30
N ASP A 88 8.10 -17.48 1.64
CA ASP A 88 8.77 -18.63 2.27
C ASP A 88 9.74 -18.21 3.39
N ARG A 89 10.14 -16.93 3.40
CA ARG A 89 11.02 -16.34 4.43
C ARG A 89 10.26 -15.43 5.40
N ALA A 90 8.96 -15.26 5.21
CA ALA A 90 8.15 -14.39 6.06
C ALA A 90 7.86 -15.07 7.40
N ILE A 91 8.04 -14.31 8.48
CA ILE A 91 7.53 -14.69 9.80
C ILE A 91 6.14 -14.09 9.92
N GLU A 92 5.13 -14.95 9.80
CA GLU A 92 3.74 -14.50 9.90
C GLU A 92 3.30 -14.39 11.36
N ARG A 93 2.61 -13.29 11.66
CA ARG A 93 2.00 -13.01 12.95
C ARG A 93 0.55 -12.58 12.74
N PRO A 94 -0.36 -13.52 12.49
CA PRO A 94 -1.77 -13.22 12.20
C PRO A 94 -2.43 -12.38 13.29
N GLU A 95 -2.07 -12.61 14.54
CA GLU A 95 -2.57 -11.87 15.70
C GLU A 95 -2.29 -10.36 15.62
N VAL A 96 -1.12 -9.97 15.09
CA VAL A 96 -0.75 -8.54 14.89
C VAL A 96 -1.62 -7.92 13.78
N ALA A 97 -1.78 -8.63 12.67
CA ALA A 97 -2.62 -8.18 11.57
C ALA A 97 -4.09 -8.05 12.01
N LEU A 98 -4.62 -9.06 12.71
CA LEU A 98 -5.98 -9.05 13.19
C LEU A 98 -6.22 -7.90 14.20
N HIS A 99 -5.27 -7.66 15.10
CA HIS A 99 -5.36 -6.53 16.03
C HIS A 99 -5.42 -5.19 15.29
N PHE A 100 -4.53 -4.96 14.35
CA PHE A 100 -4.47 -3.73 13.56
C PHE A 100 -5.78 -3.51 12.77
N PHE A 101 -6.25 -4.51 12.05
CA PHE A 101 -7.48 -4.39 11.25
C PHE A 101 -8.72 -4.22 12.10
N ALA A 102 -8.78 -4.85 13.28
CA ALA A 102 -9.94 -4.74 14.16
C ALA A 102 -10.02 -3.39 14.90
N ASN A 103 -8.89 -2.78 15.24
CA ASN A 103 -8.87 -1.67 16.19
C ASN A 103 -8.41 -0.34 15.59
N GLU A 104 -7.44 -0.36 14.65
CA GLU A 104 -6.73 0.83 14.23
C GLU A 104 -7.12 1.27 12.81
N MET A 105 -7.13 0.35 11.87
CA MET A 105 -7.20 0.65 10.44
C MET A 105 -8.47 1.43 10.05
N ALA A 106 -9.63 1.07 10.59
CA ALA A 106 -10.90 1.73 10.27
C ALA A 106 -10.97 3.18 10.76
N LYS A 107 -10.16 3.52 11.79
CA LYS A 107 -10.10 4.85 12.40
C LYS A 107 -8.94 5.69 11.86
N MET A 108 -8.01 5.05 11.14
CA MET A 108 -6.78 5.68 10.68
C MET A 108 -7.08 6.74 9.62
N ASP A 109 -6.72 7.98 9.92
CA ASP A 109 -6.66 9.09 8.97
C ASP A 109 -5.45 9.96 9.30
N MET A 110 -4.38 9.75 8.56
CA MET A 110 -3.09 10.41 8.76
C MET A 110 -2.90 11.64 7.86
N ARG A 111 -3.89 12.01 7.04
CA ARG A 111 -3.74 13.08 6.04
C ARG A 111 -3.33 14.42 6.64
N ALA A 112 -3.92 14.79 7.76
CA ALA A 112 -3.55 16.02 8.47
C ALA A 112 -2.12 15.95 9.06
N GLU A 113 -1.72 14.77 9.56
CA GLU A 113 -0.40 14.56 10.14
C GLU A 113 0.70 14.62 9.08
N ILE A 114 0.52 13.91 7.96
CA ILE A 114 1.53 13.82 6.89
C ILE A 114 1.71 15.14 6.11
N ALA A 115 0.81 16.10 6.24
CA ALA A 115 0.99 17.44 5.70
C ALA A 115 2.22 18.16 6.30
N SER A 116 2.72 17.69 7.46
CA SER A 116 3.95 18.20 8.09
C SER A 116 5.25 17.59 7.54
N ILE A 117 5.19 16.65 6.61
CA ILE A 117 6.37 16.03 5.99
C ILE A 117 7.07 17.05 5.09
N THR A 118 8.33 17.35 5.42
CA THR A 118 9.13 18.36 4.71
C THR A 118 10.17 17.78 3.78
N CYS A 119 10.53 16.50 3.94
CA CYS A 119 11.50 15.86 3.06
C CYS A 119 10.91 15.54 1.69
N PRO A 120 11.72 15.56 0.62
CA PRO A 120 11.31 15.06 -0.68
C PRO A 120 10.72 13.65 -0.56
N THR A 121 9.53 13.46 -1.10
CA THR A 121 8.78 12.20 -0.98
C THR A 121 8.37 11.70 -2.36
N LEU A 122 8.72 10.45 -2.66
CA LEU A 122 8.22 9.74 -3.83
C LEU A 122 7.09 8.80 -3.41
N VAL A 123 5.90 9.02 -3.97
CA VAL A 123 4.76 8.13 -3.79
C VAL A 123 4.59 7.28 -5.04
N VAL A 124 4.58 5.96 -4.90
CA VAL A 124 4.35 5.04 -6.02
C VAL A 124 3.19 4.10 -5.74
N GLY A 125 2.38 3.84 -6.75
CA GLY A 125 1.23 2.93 -6.67
C GLY A 125 1.00 2.17 -7.97
N GLY A 126 0.39 1.00 -7.87
CA GLY A 126 -0.08 0.25 -9.02
C GLY A 126 -1.50 0.65 -9.40
N THR A 127 -1.80 0.71 -10.72
CA THR A 127 -3.15 1.11 -11.18
C THR A 127 -4.22 0.07 -10.95
N ILE A 128 -3.82 -1.18 -10.64
CA ILE A 128 -4.74 -2.28 -10.29
C ILE A 128 -4.49 -2.80 -8.86
N ASP A 129 -3.96 -1.96 -7.97
CA ASP A 129 -3.76 -2.33 -6.56
C ASP A 129 -5.11 -2.55 -5.86
N PRO A 130 -5.41 -3.78 -5.38
CA PRO A 130 -6.70 -4.07 -4.77
C PRO A 130 -6.81 -3.70 -3.29
N VAL A 131 -5.69 -3.36 -2.64
CA VAL A 131 -5.64 -3.11 -1.18
C VAL A 131 -5.51 -1.63 -0.87
N THR A 132 -4.60 -0.99 -1.57
CA THR A 132 -4.41 0.46 -1.52
C THR A 132 -4.58 1.03 -2.94
N PRO A 133 -5.84 1.10 -3.43
CA PRO A 133 -6.13 1.57 -4.79
C PRO A 133 -5.51 2.93 -5.09
N PRO A 134 -5.37 3.30 -6.37
CA PRO A 134 -4.68 4.53 -6.80
C PRO A 134 -5.06 5.79 -6.02
N ILE A 135 -6.31 5.89 -5.61
CA ILE A 135 -6.80 7.03 -4.81
C ILE A 135 -6.07 7.18 -3.47
N CYS A 136 -5.56 6.07 -2.89
CA CYS A 136 -4.79 6.13 -1.65
C CYS A 136 -3.43 6.82 -1.86
N SER A 137 -2.74 6.47 -2.95
CA SER A 137 -1.48 7.12 -3.33
C SER A 137 -1.68 8.59 -3.70
N GLN A 138 -2.76 8.91 -4.41
CA GLN A 138 -3.13 10.28 -4.73
C GLN A 138 -3.37 11.09 -3.46
N ALA A 139 -4.16 10.57 -2.52
CA ALA A 139 -4.47 11.26 -1.26
C ALA A 139 -3.21 11.52 -0.40
N ILE A 140 -2.22 10.64 -0.44
CA ILE A 140 -0.92 10.87 0.21
C ILE A 140 -0.18 12.02 -0.45
N ALA A 141 -0.08 12.00 -1.79
CA ALA A 141 0.61 13.05 -2.53
C ALA A 141 -0.05 14.42 -2.35
N ASP A 142 -1.38 14.46 -2.39
CA ASP A 142 -2.15 15.70 -2.17
C ASP A 142 -1.94 16.25 -0.75
N ALA A 143 -1.92 15.38 0.26
CA ALA A 143 -1.73 15.80 1.65
C ALA A 143 -0.31 16.31 1.95
N ILE A 144 0.72 15.69 1.37
CA ILE A 144 2.12 16.15 1.50
C ILE A 144 2.37 17.41 0.65
N GLY A 145 1.68 17.53 -0.47
CA GLY A 145 1.77 18.72 -1.35
C GLY A 145 3.08 18.79 -2.11
N ASN A 146 3.69 19.99 -2.14
CA ASN A 146 4.85 20.30 -2.99
C ASN A 146 6.10 19.43 -2.76
N ASN A 147 6.19 18.76 -1.62
CA ASN A 147 7.30 17.85 -1.32
C ASN A 147 7.08 16.44 -1.88
N ALA A 148 5.88 16.14 -2.42
CA ALA A 148 5.55 14.84 -2.99
C ALA A 148 5.63 14.83 -4.52
N SER A 149 6.18 13.75 -5.06
CA SER A 149 6.03 13.36 -6.46
C SER A 149 5.29 12.03 -6.52
N LEU A 150 4.30 11.92 -7.42
CA LEU A 150 3.46 10.74 -7.58
C LEU A 150 3.75 10.04 -8.89
N LYS A 151 3.93 8.71 -8.82
CA LYS A 151 4.11 7.87 -10.01
C LYS A 151 3.22 6.64 -9.93
N PHE A 152 2.33 6.48 -10.91
CA PHE A 152 1.60 5.25 -11.11
C PHE A 152 2.31 4.31 -12.08
N PHE A 153 2.21 3.02 -11.80
CA PHE A 153 2.69 1.92 -12.65
C PHE A 153 1.48 1.20 -13.23
N GLU A 154 1.32 1.35 -14.54
CA GLU A 154 0.18 0.79 -15.27
C GLU A 154 0.18 -0.74 -15.21
N GLY A 155 -0.98 -1.32 -14.91
CA GLY A 155 -1.15 -2.78 -14.80
C GLY A 155 -0.45 -3.42 -13.61
N CYS A 156 0.18 -2.66 -12.72
CA CYS A 156 0.78 -3.20 -11.50
C CYS A 156 -0.23 -3.23 -10.34
N GLY A 157 -0.14 -4.26 -9.52
CA GLY A 157 -0.93 -4.44 -8.31
C GLY A 157 -0.26 -3.83 -7.06
N HIS A 158 -0.37 -4.55 -5.93
CA HIS A 158 0.09 -4.10 -4.61
C HIS A 158 1.62 -4.22 -4.42
N GLY A 159 2.38 -3.94 -5.43
CA GLY A 159 3.84 -3.96 -5.40
C GLY A 159 4.45 -3.72 -6.77
N PRO A 160 4.50 -2.47 -7.24
CA PRO A 160 5.12 -2.14 -8.53
C PRO A 160 6.53 -2.69 -8.69
N HIS A 161 7.31 -2.78 -7.59
CA HIS A 161 8.66 -3.35 -7.60
C HIS A 161 8.69 -4.88 -7.88
N ARG A 162 7.56 -5.57 -7.74
CA ARG A 162 7.41 -6.99 -8.11
C ARG A 162 6.87 -7.15 -9.53
N ASP A 163 5.88 -6.34 -9.86
CA ASP A 163 5.15 -6.46 -11.12
C ASP A 163 5.90 -5.80 -12.29
N ASN A 164 6.70 -4.76 -12.00
CA ASN A 164 7.56 -4.06 -12.95
C ASN A 164 8.89 -3.66 -12.26
N PRO A 165 9.77 -4.63 -11.98
CA PRO A 165 10.99 -4.38 -11.20
C PRO A 165 11.92 -3.37 -11.83
N GLU A 166 12.15 -3.45 -13.14
CA GLU A 166 13.03 -2.54 -13.86
C GLU A 166 12.53 -1.08 -13.85
N GLY A 167 11.23 -0.91 -14.11
CA GLY A 167 10.61 0.41 -14.10
C GLY A 167 10.60 1.02 -12.70
N ALA A 168 10.29 0.21 -11.68
CA ALA A 168 10.25 0.65 -10.29
C ALA A 168 11.67 1.01 -9.80
N GLU A 169 12.67 0.18 -10.08
CA GLU A 169 14.06 0.44 -9.72
C GLU A 169 14.57 1.74 -10.37
N LYS A 170 14.32 1.94 -11.66
CA LYS A 170 14.71 3.16 -12.39
C LYS A 170 14.13 4.41 -11.72
N VAL A 171 12.84 4.42 -11.42
CA VAL A 171 12.17 5.57 -10.79
C VAL A 171 12.71 5.83 -9.39
N MET A 172 12.85 4.80 -8.56
CA MET A 172 13.35 4.93 -7.19
C MET A 172 14.81 5.39 -7.16
N ARG A 173 15.68 4.82 -8.02
CA ARG A 173 17.08 5.26 -8.12
C ARG A 173 17.20 6.69 -8.61
N SER A 174 16.43 7.09 -9.63
CA SER A 174 16.41 8.47 -10.10
C SER A 174 16.03 9.43 -8.98
N PHE A 175 14.99 9.11 -8.21
CA PHE A 175 14.58 9.93 -7.06
C PHE A 175 15.66 10.02 -5.98
N LEU A 176 16.34 8.93 -5.68
CA LEU A 176 17.41 8.93 -4.68
C LEU A 176 18.66 9.72 -5.14
N ALA A 177 18.93 9.75 -6.44
CA ALA A 177 20.06 10.46 -7.02
C ALA A 177 19.85 11.99 -7.15
N THR A 178 18.61 12.50 -7.06
CA THR A 178 18.38 13.97 -7.07
C THR A 178 19.03 14.59 -5.84
N ASN A 179 19.78 15.65 -6.01
CA ASN A 179 20.22 16.47 -4.88
C ASN A 179 18.98 17.15 -4.29
N GLY A 180 18.75 16.95 -3.01
CA GLY A 180 17.65 17.57 -2.27
C GLY A 180 17.92 19.05 -2.06
#